data_60333a4fb5f7b15f9cea595e3d63062e
#
_entry.id   60333a4fb5f7b15f9cea595e3d63062e
#
_cell.length_a   1.000
_cell.length_b   1.000
_cell.length_c   1.000
_cell.angle_alpha   90.00
_cell.angle_beta   90.00
_cell.angle_gamma   90.00
#
_symmetry.space_group_name_H-M   'P 1'
#
loop_
_entity.id
_entity.type
_entity.pdbx_description
1 polymer ?
#
loop_
_entity_poly.entity_id
_entity_poly.type
_entity_poly.pdbx_seq_one_letter_code
_entity_poly.pdbx_strand_id
1 'polypeptide(L)'
;MINVPLVVGTAYVKWQLPSSASADHNGHTEKALLHDHRASWDYEKLTVVRLTVDRNQMLQDCDLQLDIFQEFTEGNRADRVPLGNIKLNLSEYVDKTESDEGITRRYLMQNSKINATVKVGIAITQIEGDSNFTAYVNSFYSRY
;
A
#
# COMPACT_ATOMS: atom_id res chain seq x y z
N MET A 1 -23.80 17.13 2.15
CA MET A 1 -23.26 16.67 2.56
C MET A 1 -23.13 15.71 2.82
N ILE A 2 -22.80 15.19 2.81
CA ILE A 2 -22.59 14.29 3.05
C ILE A 2 -22.42 13.86 4.04
N ASN A 3 -22.73 13.61 4.41
CA ASN A 3 -22.40 13.08 5.09
C ASN A 3 -22.20 12.20 5.60
N VAL A 4 -22.40 12.61 6.10
CA VAL A 4 -21.58 11.63 5.88
C VAL A 4 -21.50 10.56 6.86
N PRO A 5 -21.90 9.48 6.45
CA PRO A 5 -21.78 8.24 7.15
C PRO A 5 -20.37 7.93 7.54
N LEU A 6 -19.53 8.80 7.18
CA LEU A 6 -18.14 8.77 7.50
C LEU A 6 -17.85 8.72 8.97
N VAL A 7 -18.80 9.09 9.76
CA VAL A 7 -18.64 9.21 11.18
C VAL A 7 -18.48 7.87 11.89
N VAL A 8 -18.94 6.80 11.28
CA VAL A 8 -18.91 5.46 11.90
C VAL A 8 -18.26 4.41 11.04
N GLY A 9 -17.44 4.86 10.12
CA GLY A 9 -16.77 3.95 9.21
C GLY A 9 -15.38 3.55 9.67
N THR A 10 -14.91 2.46 9.11
CA THR A 10 -13.53 2.04 9.21
C THR A 10 -12.94 1.98 7.82
N ALA A 11 -11.62 1.98 7.74
CA ALA A 11 -10.94 1.82 6.47
C ALA A 11 -9.81 0.82 6.61
N TYR A 12 -9.49 0.15 5.52
CA TYR A 12 -8.36 -0.76 5.48
C TYR A 12 -7.72 -0.73 4.11
N VAL A 13 -6.48 -1.18 4.06
CA VAL A 13 -5.69 -1.23 2.84
C VAL A 13 -5.45 -2.70 2.49
N LYS A 14 -5.78 -3.05 1.27
CA LYS A 14 -5.48 -4.37 0.71
C LYS A 14 -4.32 -4.19 -0.26
N TRP A 15 -3.30 -5.01 -0.14
CA TRP A 15 -2.14 -4.90 -1.00
C TRP A 15 -1.86 -6.21 -1.71
N GLN A 16 -1.25 -6.11 -2.88
CA GLN A 16 -0.84 -7.27 -3.65
C GLN A 16 0.30 -6.93 -4.59
N LEU A 17 1.06 -7.94 -4.94
CA LEU A 17 2.05 -7.88 -6.02
C LEU A 17 1.43 -8.61 -7.22
N PRO A 18 0.83 -7.87 -8.17
CA PRO A 18 0.03 -8.51 -9.25
C PRO A 18 0.82 -9.46 -10.13
N SER A 19 2.13 -9.25 -10.25
CA SER A 19 2.95 -10.13 -11.10
C SER A 19 3.37 -11.42 -10.40
N SER A 20 2.97 -11.61 -9.14
CA SER A 20 3.34 -12.78 -8.36
C SER A 20 2.12 -13.64 -8.04
N ALA A 21 2.31 -14.95 -8.10
CA ALA A 21 1.27 -15.90 -7.69
C ALA A 21 1.47 -16.41 -6.26
N SER A 22 2.49 -15.93 -5.57
CA SER A 22 2.78 -16.38 -4.21
C SER A 22 1.72 -15.89 -3.22
N ALA A 23 1.31 -16.76 -2.31
CA ALA A 23 0.36 -16.42 -1.27
C ALA A 23 0.91 -15.36 -0.30
N ASP A 24 2.23 -15.26 -0.21
CA ASP A 24 2.88 -14.28 0.65
C ASP A 24 2.90 -12.87 0.05
N HIS A 25 2.47 -12.74 -1.19
CA HIS A 25 2.52 -11.48 -1.93
C HIS A 25 1.17 -10.79 -2.02
N ASN A 26 0.33 -11.01 -1.05
CA ASN A 26 -0.90 -10.24 -0.86
C ASN A 26 -1.28 -10.25 0.61
N GLY A 27 -2.08 -9.27 1.00
CA GLY A 27 -2.52 -9.16 2.37
C GLY A 27 -3.37 -7.91 2.55
N HIS A 28 -3.67 -7.62 3.79
CA HIS A 28 -4.43 -6.41 4.13
C HIS A 28 -4.11 -5.96 5.54
N THR A 29 -4.34 -4.69 5.79
CA THR A 29 -4.22 -4.13 7.13
C THR A 29 -5.45 -4.49 7.97
N GLU A 30 -5.37 -4.22 9.25
CA GLU A 30 -6.55 -4.19 10.09
C GLU A 30 -7.43 -3.01 9.68
N LYS A 31 -8.66 -3.00 10.18
CA LYS A 31 -9.59 -1.90 9.97
C LYS A 31 -9.32 -0.81 10.98
N ALA A 32 -9.05 0.39 10.50
CA ALA A 32 -8.80 1.55 11.35
C ALA A 32 -10.01 2.48 11.31
N LEU A 33 -10.33 3.08 12.44
CA LEU A 33 -11.42 4.03 12.52
C LEU A 33 -11.11 5.29 11.71
N LEU A 34 -12.10 5.75 10.97
CA LEU A 34 -12.00 7.03 10.29
C LEU A 34 -12.34 8.13 11.27
N HIS A 35 -11.44 9.10 11.38
CA HIS A 35 -11.61 10.24 12.26
C HIS A 35 -11.13 11.49 11.53
N ASP A 36 -12.01 12.48 11.40
CA ASP A 36 -11.71 13.72 10.68
C ASP A 36 -11.17 13.46 9.26
N HIS A 37 -11.79 12.52 8.56
CA HIS A 37 -11.39 12.14 7.20
C HIS A 37 -9.99 11.56 7.13
N ARG A 38 -9.52 10.95 8.22
CA ARG A 38 -8.20 10.35 8.30
C ARG A 38 -8.27 8.95 8.87
N ALA A 39 -7.38 8.11 8.40
CA ALA A 39 -7.14 6.81 8.97
C ALA A 39 -5.65 6.56 9.01
N SER A 40 -5.18 5.90 10.04
CA SER A 40 -3.78 5.51 10.11
C SER A 40 -3.66 4.07 10.58
N TRP A 41 -2.70 3.37 10.01
CA TRP A 41 -2.46 1.97 10.29
C TRP A 41 -1.00 1.80 10.69
N ASP A 42 -0.81 1.14 11.81
CA ASP A 42 0.52 0.73 12.25
C ASP A 42 0.72 -0.69 11.72
N TYR A 43 1.05 -0.76 10.44
CA TYR A 43 1.14 -2.01 9.71
C TYR A 43 2.54 -2.17 9.15
N GLU A 44 3.11 -3.36 9.31
CA GLU A 44 4.42 -3.68 8.78
C GLU A 44 4.36 -5.01 8.05
N LYS A 45 5.00 -5.07 6.91
CA LYS A 45 5.13 -6.32 6.16
C LYS A 45 6.53 -6.40 5.57
N LEU A 46 7.20 -7.49 5.90
CA LEU A 46 8.50 -7.83 5.33
C LEU A 46 8.31 -9.04 4.43
N THR A 47 8.70 -8.92 3.18
CA THR A 47 8.57 -10.02 2.24
C THR A 47 9.77 -10.05 1.30
N VAL A 48 10.06 -11.23 0.77
CA VAL A 48 11.11 -11.39 -0.22
C VAL A 48 10.49 -11.24 -1.60
N VAL A 49 11.07 -10.38 -2.41
CA VAL A 49 10.63 -10.16 -3.79
C VAL A 49 11.80 -10.44 -4.73
N ARG A 50 11.45 -10.85 -5.93
CA ARG A 50 12.45 -11.10 -6.95
C ARG A 50 12.39 -9.96 -7.96
N LEU A 51 13.47 -9.20 -8.03
CA LEU A 51 13.62 -8.11 -9.00
C LEU A 51 14.63 -8.55 -10.06
N THR A 52 14.19 -8.60 -11.30
CA THR A 52 15.04 -9.08 -12.38
C THR A 52 15.66 -7.90 -13.13
N VAL A 53 16.83 -8.13 -13.70
CA VAL A 53 17.55 -7.14 -14.47
C VAL A 53 17.49 -7.55 -15.92
N ASP A 54 17.21 -6.61 -16.82
CA ASP A 54 17.16 -6.89 -18.24
C ASP A 54 18.56 -6.84 -18.86
N ARG A 55 18.61 -6.98 -20.20
CA ARG A 55 19.87 -6.99 -20.94
C ARG A 55 20.65 -5.69 -20.84
N ASN A 56 19.94 -4.59 -20.52
CA ASN A 56 20.53 -3.27 -20.42
C ASN A 56 20.91 -2.93 -18.97
N GLN A 57 20.94 -3.90 -18.07
CA GLN A 57 21.25 -3.73 -16.65
C GLN A 57 20.20 -2.88 -15.93
N MET A 58 18.99 -2.83 -16.45
CA MET A 58 17.88 -2.09 -15.85
C MET A 58 16.99 -3.04 -15.07
N LEU A 59 16.59 -2.64 -13.87
CA LEU A 59 15.62 -3.40 -13.11
C LEU A 59 14.25 -3.34 -13.79
N GLN A 60 13.62 -4.49 -13.90
CA GLN A 60 12.27 -4.57 -14.43
C GLN A 60 11.26 -4.10 -13.40
N ASP A 61 10.12 -3.66 -13.88
CA ASP A 61 9.04 -3.18 -13.01
C ASP A 61 8.55 -4.30 -12.10
N CYS A 62 8.33 -3.95 -10.84
CA CYS A 62 7.69 -4.84 -9.87
C CYS A 62 6.64 -4.02 -9.15
N ASP A 63 5.41 -4.14 -9.60
CA ASP A 63 4.33 -3.32 -9.11
C ASP A 63 3.80 -3.81 -7.77
N LEU A 64 3.57 -2.87 -6.87
CA LEU A 64 2.82 -3.06 -5.65
C LEU A 64 1.52 -2.31 -5.82
N GLN A 65 0.40 -2.99 -5.70
CA GLN A 65 -0.91 -2.38 -5.79
C GLN A 65 -1.56 -2.28 -4.43
N LEU A 66 -2.03 -1.09 -4.10
CA LEU A 66 -2.76 -0.84 -2.86
C LEU A 66 -4.18 -0.43 -3.21
N ASP A 67 -5.14 -1.13 -2.63
CA ASP A 67 -6.56 -0.80 -2.76
C ASP A 67 -7.07 -0.38 -1.40
N ILE A 68 -7.65 0.81 -1.32
CA ILE A 68 -8.14 1.37 -0.07
C ILE A 68 -9.66 1.26 -0.05
N PHE A 69 -10.18 0.67 1.01
CA PHE A 69 -11.62 0.45 1.17
C PHE A 69 -12.13 1.12 2.44
N GLN A 70 -13.32 1.63 2.34
CA GLN A 70 -14.08 2.06 3.51
C GLN A 70 -15.16 1.02 3.77
N GLU A 71 -15.35 0.68 5.03
CA GLU A 71 -16.40 -0.24 5.43
C GLU A 71 -17.23 0.43 6.51
N PHE A 72 -18.54 0.33 6.36
CA PHE A 72 -19.45 0.83 7.37
C PHE A 72 -20.57 -0.17 7.58
N THR A 73 -21.09 -0.17 8.80
CA THR A 73 -22.15 -1.08 9.20
C THR A 73 -23.42 -0.29 9.43
N GLU A 74 -24.50 -0.72 8.81
CA GLU A 74 -25.82 -0.15 9.01
C GLU A 74 -26.76 -1.28 9.39
N GLY A 75 -27.19 -1.29 10.65
CA GLY A 75 -27.95 -2.40 11.17
C GLY A 75 -27.12 -3.67 11.20
N ASN A 76 -27.62 -4.72 10.59
CA ASN A 76 -26.92 -6.00 10.49
C ASN A 76 -26.14 -6.15 9.18
N ARG A 77 -26.03 -5.06 8.44
CA ARG A 77 -25.42 -5.08 7.12
C ARG A 77 -24.11 -4.32 7.12
N ALA A 78 -23.07 -4.96 6.60
CA ALA A 78 -21.78 -4.32 6.39
C ALA A 78 -21.59 -4.04 4.91
N ASP A 79 -21.34 -2.78 4.55
CA ASP A 79 -21.10 -2.37 3.18
C ASP A 79 -19.66 -1.92 3.04
N ARG A 80 -19.04 -2.30 1.93
CA ARG A 80 -17.67 -1.94 1.59
C ARG A 80 -17.68 -1.11 0.32
N VAL A 81 -16.96 0.02 0.38
CA VAL A 81 -16.85 0.94 -0.75
C VAL A 81 -15.38 1.17 -1.05
N PRO A 82 -14.96 1.01 -2.31
CA PRO A 82 -13.58 1.35 -2.67
C PRO A 82 -13.41 2.86 -2.65
N LEU A 83 -12.37 3.33 -1.96
CA LEU A 83 -12.03 4.74 -1.93
C LEU A 83 -11.09 5.12 -3.05
N GLY A 84 -10.23 4.21 -3.48
CA GLY A 84 -9.28 4.46 -4.54
C GLY A 84 -8.16 3.44 -4.48
N ASN A 85 -7.18 3.60 -5.36
CA ASN A 85 -6.04 2.70 -5.39
C ASN A 85 -4.77 3.44 -5.75
N ILE A 86 -3.65 2.78 -5.48
CA ILE A 86 -2.32 3.29 -5.79
C ILE A 86 -1.52 2.14 -6.35
N LYS A 87 -0.70 2.44 -7.34
CA LYS A 87 0.21 1.49 -7.94
C LYS A 87 1.62 2.05 -7.84
N LEU A 88 2.50 1.31 -7.20
CA LEU A 88 3.90 1.70 -6.99
C LEU A 88 4.80 0.69 -7.67
N ASN A 89 5.94 1.16 -8.17
CA ASN A 89 6.96 0.27 -8.70
C ASN A 89 8.08 0.13 -7.67
N LEU A 90 8.20 -1.05 -7.07
CA LEU A 90 9.18 -1.31 -6.04
C LEU A 90 10.62 -1.12 -6.54
N SER A 91 10.86 -1.36 -7.82
CA SER A 91 12.18 -1.20 -8.41
C SER A 91 12.73 0.23 -8.30
N GLU A 92 11.83 1.21 -8.22
CA GLU A 92 12.24 2.60 -8.08
C GLU A 92 12.82 2.94 -6.71
N TYR A 93 12.63 2.05 -5.73
CA TYR A 93 13.07 2.30 -4.35
C TYR A 93 14.41 1.66 -4.02
N VAL A 94 14.98 0.88 -4.93
CA VAL A 94 16.20 0.13 -4.67
C VAL A 94 17.38 1.05 -4.41
N ASP A 95 17.56 2.08 -5.24
CA ASP A 95 18.71 2.98 -5.15
C ASP A 95 18.48 4.19 -4.25
N LYS A 96 17.28 4.32 -3.72
CA LYS A 96 16.91 5.50 -2.94
C LYS A 96 16.94 5.28 -1.44
N THR A 97 17.21 4.06 -1.03
CA THR A 97 17.25 3.72 0.39
C THR A 97 18.70 3.78 0.86
N GLU A 98 19.09 4.89 1.44
CA GLU A 98 20.43 5.03 2.02
C GLU A 98 20.48 4.48 3.45
N SER A 99 19.33 4.15 4.02
CA SER A 99 19.25 3.61 5.38
C SER A 99 18.18 2.53 5.44
N ASP A 100 18.22 1.74 6.49
CA ASP A 100 17.24 0.67 6.71
C ASP A 100 15.82 1.22 6.98
N GLU A 101 15.70 2.51 7.20
CA GLU A 101 14.41 3.14 7.46
C GLU A 101 13.56 3.33 6.20
N GLY A 102 14.19 3.35 5.03
CA GLY A 102 13.49 3.46 3.78
C GLY A 102 12.98 4.86 3.47
N ILE A 103 12.07 4.93 2.54
CA ILE A 103 11.52 6.18 2.03
C ILE A 103 10.01 6.19 2.29
N THR A 104 9.52 7.30 2.84
CA THR A 104 8.11 7.51 3.05
C THR A 104 7.62 8.57 2.08
N ARG A 105 6.59 8.24 1.32
CA ARG A 105 6.02 9.15 0.32
C ARG A 105 4.52 9.17 0.41
N ARG A 106 3.96 10.29 -0.04
CA ARG A 106 2.52 10.47 -0.14
C ARG A 106 2.09 10.36 -1.60
N TYR A 107 1.04 9.60 -1.82
CA TYR A 107 0.51 9.35 -3.17
C TYR A 107 -0.94 9.76 -3.25
N LEU A 108 -1.32 10.39 -4.36
CA LEU A 108 -2.72 10.68 -4.64
C LEU A 108 -3.41 9.41 -5.11
N MET A 109 -4.54 9.07 -4.50
CA MET A 109 -5.30 7.90 -4.91
C MET A 109 -5.85 8.07 -6.32
N GLN A 110 -5.73 7.00 -7.10
CA GLN A 110 -6.32 6.92 -8.43
C GLN A 110 -7.71 6.30 -8.35
N ASN A 111 -8.54 6.57 -9.34
CA ASN A 111 -9.90 6.03 -9.41
C ASN A 111 -10.74 6.36 -8.19
N SER A 112 -10.47 7.51 -7.60
CA SER A 112 -11.15 8.00 -6.42
C SER A 112 -12.06 9.16 -6.80
N LYS A 113 -13.24 9.21 -6.19
CA LYS A 113 -14.19 10.31 -6.39
C LYS A 113 -13.83 11.52 -5.53
N ILE A 114 -12.84 11.37 -4.67
CA ILE A 114 -12.41 12.41 -3.74
C ILE A 114 -10.91 12.61 -3.90
N ASN A 115 -10.42 13.78 -3.51
CA ASN A 115 -8.99 14.05 -3.49
C ASN A 115 -8.41 13.45 -2.21
N ALA A 116 -7.97 12.22 -2.30
CA ALA A 116 -7.45 11.48 -1.17
C ALA A 116 -6.01 11.08 -1.40
N THR A 117 -5.22 11.08 -0.35
CA THR A 117 -3.82 10.68 -0.41
C THR A 117 -3.55 9.56 0.57
N VAL A 118 -2.55 8.75 0.24
CA VAL A 118 -2.04 7.70 1.11
C VAL A 118 -0.54 7.89 1.29
N LYS A 119 -0.09 7.80 2.51
CA LYS A 119 1.33 7.88 2.85
C LYS A 119 1.84 6.48 3.15
N VAL A 120 2.89 6.07 2.48
CA VAL A 120 3.44 4.71 2.56
C VAL A 120 4.94 4.77 2.75
N GLY A 121 5.47 3.96 3.63
CA GLY A 121 6.91 3.80 3.81
C GLY A 121 7.39 2.51 3.15
N ILE A 122 8.45 2.59 2.37
CA ILE A 122 9.01 1.45 1.64
C ILE A 122 10.52 1.44 1.76
N ALA A 123 11.08 0.27 2.06
CA ALA A 123 12.52 0.04 2.03
C ALA A 123 12.78 -1.24 1.24
N ILE A 124 13.70 -1.17 0.29
CA ILE A 124 14.11 -2.31 -0.53
C ILE A 124 15.59 -2.56 -0.30
N THR A 125 15.93 -3.74 0.15
CA THR A 125 17.32 -4.13 0.43
C THR A 125 17.65 -5.42 -0.29
N GLN A 126 18.76 -5.41 -1.01
CA GLN A 126 19.23 -6.61 -1.69
C GLN A 126 19.76 -7.61 -0.66
N ILE A 127 19.27 -8.84 -0.75
CA ILE A 127 19.79 -9.92 0.04
C ILE A 127 20.73 -10.76 -0.83
N GLU A 128 21.32 -11.76 -0.26
CA GLU A 128 22.29 -12.60 -0.95
C GLU A 128 21.71 -13.17 -2.24
N GLY A 129 22.39 -12.94 -3.38
CA GLY A 129 21.93 -13.33 -4.69
C GLY A 129 21.58 -12.12 -5.55
N ASP A 130 21.64 -12.28 -6.88
CA ASP A 130 21.55 -11.17 -7.81
C ASP A 130 20.14 -10.57 -7.96
N SER A 131 19.11 -11.33 -7.65
CA SER A 131 17.75 -10.90 -7.94
C SER A 131 16.82 -10.96 -6.72
N ASN A 132 17.35 -11.34 -5.55
CA ASN A 132 16.53 -11.44 -4.36
C ASN A 132 16.65 -10.19 -3.50
N PHE A 133 15.52 -9.58 -3.20
CA PHE A 133 15.44 -8.37 -2.40
C PHE A 133 14.41 -8.56 -1.28
N THR A 134 14.67 -7.91 -0.17
CA THR A 134 13.68 -7.82 0.89
C THR A 134 12.92 -6.51 0.72
N ALA A 135 11.61 -6.60 0.64
CA ALA A 135 10.73 -5.44 0.59
C ALA A 135 10.09 -5.26 1.96
N TYR A 136 10.27 -4.08 2.53
CA TYR A 136 9.68 -3.70 3.79
C TYR A 136 8.71 -2.55 3.53
N VAL A 137 7.45 -2.79 3.85
CA VAL A 137 6.38 -1.80 3.67
C VAL A 137 5.77 -1.53 5.03
N ASN A 138 5.68 -0.29 5.41
CA ASN A 138 5.15 0.04 6.73
C ASN A 138 4.31 1.31 6.74
N SER A 139 3.50 1.40 7.77
CA SER A 139 2.80 2.61 8.22
C SER A 139 1.98 3.31 7.13
N PHE A 140 0.81 2.79 6.88
CA PHE A 140 -0.12 3.47 5.99
C PHE A 140 -0.85 4.59 6.72
N TYR A 141 -1.06 5.68 6.02
CA TYR A 141 -1.82 6.82 6.51
C TYR A 141 -2.62 7.39 5.35
N SER A 142 -3.92 7.51 5.55
CA SER A 142 -4.81 8.03 4.53
C SER A 142 -5.49 9.31 5.02
N ARG A 143 -5.65 10.26 4.12
CA ARG A 143 -6.33 11.52 4.40
C ARG A 143 -7.13 11.94 3.17
N TYR A 144 -8.37 12.39 3.44
CA TYR A 144 -9.23 12.93 2.39
C TYR A 144 -10.28 13.89 2.92
#